data_6b5efe75b2ca3f297ee5a0793d22d0d8
#
_entry.id   6b5efe75b2ca3f297ee5a0793d22d0d8
#
_cell.length_a   1.000
_cell.length_b   1.000
_cell.length_c   1.000
_cell.angle_alpha   90.00
_cell.angle_beta   90.00
_cell.angle_gamma   90.00
#
_symmetry.space_group_name_H-M   'P 1'
#
loop_
_entity.id
_entity.type
_entity.pdbx_description
1 polymer ?
#
loop_
_entity_poly.entity_id
_entity_poly.type
_entity_poly.pdbx_seq_one_letter_code
_entity_poly.pdbx_strand_id
1 'polypeptide(L)'
;LMLSSLFYERFLDCDYILIYQLDAYVFRDELEDWCEKKYDYIGAPWLRRRLYQMPVLSGIMRMVRSYQHFRGKMSKQDLYDKIGNGGLSLRKVVSHYRVTQEQAERINFYLSGKRHHLRNEDVFWATEPKGFIYPSPREAIRFSFDKYPKYCYHLNGQQLPFGCHAWYKRKMKSFWSHFITV
;
A
#
# COMPACT_ATOMS: atom_id res chain seq x y z
N LEU A 1 15.58 -0.51 -5.40
CA LEU A 1 15.28 -1.49 -6.43
C LEU A 1 13.89 -1.24 -7.05
N MET A 2 12.79 -1.32 -6.31
CA MET A 2 11.41 -1.21 -6.81
C MET A 2 10.96 0.21 -7.25
N LEU A 3 11.85 1.19 -7.27
CA LEU A 3 11.69 2.50 -7.93
C LEU A 3 12.61 2.64 -9.15
N SER A 4 13.30 1.58 -9.58
CA SER A 4 14.20 1.58 -10.71
C SER A 4 13.49 1.09 -11.98
N SER A 5 13.70 1.78 -13.11
CA SER A 5 13.25 1.33 -14.43
C SER A 5 13.82 -0.04 -14.79
N LEU A 6 15.11 -0.27 -14.46
CA LEU A 6 15.79 -1.55 -14.69
C LEU A 6 15.09 -2.74 -13.98
N PHE A 7 14.38 -2.49 -12.87
CA PHE A 7 13.63 -3.55 -12.21
C PHE A 7 12.42 -3.97 -13.05
N TYR A 8 11.61 -3.02 -13.50
CA TYR A 8 10.40 -3.34 -14.28
C TYR A 8 10.72 -3.75 -15.72
N GLU A 9 11.80 -3.25 -16.29
CA GLU A 9 12.27 -3.62 -17.62
C GLU A 9 12.48 -5.14 -17.78
N ARG A 10 12.90 -5.83 -16.71
CA ARG A 10 13.11 -7.28 -16.70
C ARG A 10 11.82 -8.11 -16.79
N PHE A 11 10.68 -7.48 -16.65
CA PHE A 11 9.36 -8.13 -16.61
C PHE A 11 8.42 -7.58 -17.68
N LEU A 12 8.93 -6.91 -18.72
CA LEU A 12 8.10 -6.32 -19.77
C LEU A 12 7.34 -7.35 -20.62
N ASP A 13 7.73 -8.61 -20.54
CA ASP A 13 7.04 -9.77 -21.11
C ASP A 13 5.86 -10.26 -20.24
N CYS A 14 5.68 -9.70 -19.04
CA CYS A 14 4.59 -10.00 -18.13
C CYS A 14 3.64 -8.79 -18.02
N ASP A 15 2.34 -9.03 -17.94
CA ASP A 15 1.35 -7.97 -17.68
C ASP A 15 1.45 -7.46 -16.25
N TYR A 16 1.64 -8.39 -15.29
CA TYR A 16 1.68 -8.11 -13.86
C TYR A 16 2.83 -8.83 -13.17
N ILE A 17 3.30 -8.23 -12.07
CA ILE A 17 4.17 -8.88 -11.09
C ILE A 17 3.53 -8.80 -9.71
N LEU A 18 3.61 -9.90 -8.97
CA LEU A 18 3.27 -9.95 -7.55
C LEU A 18 4.54 -9.75 -6.73
N ILE A 19 4.62 -8.66 -5.99
CA ILE A 19 5.64 -8.51 -4.96
C ILE A 19 5.17 -9.28 -3.72
N TYR A 20 5.98 -10.27 -3.33
CA TYR A 20 5.71 -11.14 -2.19
C TYR A 20 6.95 -11.18 -1.29
N GLN A 21 6.92 -10.46 -0.19
CA GLN A 21 8.01 -10.46 0.79
C GLN A 21 7.93 -11.68 1.71
N LEU A 22 9.04 -12.03 2.36
CA LEU A 22 9.14 -13.21 3.23
C LEU A 22 8.13 -13.22 4.39
N ASP A 23 7.63 -12.05 4.78
CA ASP A 23 6.62 -11.87 5.82
C ASP A 23 5.20 -11.64 5.26
N ALA A 24 4.99 -11.98 4.00
CA ALA A 24 3.67 -12.08 3.40
C ALA A 24 3.12 -13.51 3.50
N TYR A 25 1.81 -13.65 3.35
CA TYR A 25 1.12 -14.92 3.27
C TYR A 25 -0.11 -14.79 2.36
N VAL A 26 -0.33 -15.77 1.48
CA VAL A 26 -1.49 -15.85 0.59
C VAL A 26 -2.43 -16.95 1.08
N PHE A 27 -3.72 -16.64 1.19
CA PHE A 27 -4.74 -17.55 1.71
C PHE A 27 -5.53 -18.27 0.61
N ARG A 28 -5.56 -17.71 -0.61
CA ARG A 28 -6.44 -18.16 -1.69
C ARG A 28 -5.74 -18.12 -3.03
N ASP A 29 -6.14 -19.00 -3.93
CA ASP A 29 -5.70 -18.98 -5.33
C ASP A 29 -6.66 -18.09 -6.15
N GLU A 30 -6.44 -16.77 -6.06
CA GLU A 30 -7.27 -15.74 -6.71
C GLU A 30 -6.39 -14.72 -7.48
N LEU A 31 -5.14 -15.07 -7.81
CA LEU A 31 -4.21 -14.11 -8.41
C LEU A 31 -4.69 -13.64 -9.79
N GLU A 32 -5.20 -14.56 -10.60
CA GLU A 32 -5.72 -14.23 -11.93
C GLU A 32 -6.93 -13.29 -11.84
N ASP A 33 -7.86 -13.54 -10.93
CA ASP A 33 -9.03 -12.67 -10.68
C ASP A 33 -8.60 -11.25 -10.35
N TRP A 34 -7.49 -11.10 -9.59
CA TRP A 34 -6.94 -9.78 -9.26
C TRP A 34 -6.26 -9.11 -10.45
N CYS A 35 -5.63 -9.85 -11.36
CA CYS A 35 -5.08 -9.33 -12.61
C CYS A 35 -6.20 -8.84 -13.55
N GLU A 36 -7.31 -9.58 -13.65
CA GLU A 36 -8.45 -9.24 -14.49
C GLU A 36 -9.14 -7.91 -14.11
N LYS A 37 -8.99 -7.47 -12.85
CA LYS A 37 -9.51 -6.16 -12.39
C LYS A 37 -8.78 -4.95 -12.99
N LYS A 38 -7.64 -5.16 -13.66
CA LYS A 38 -6.88 -4.17 -14.42
C LYS A 38 -6.43 -2.93 -13.61
N TYR A 39 -6.26 -3.08 -12.30
CA TYR A 39 -5.63 -2.04 -11.49
C TYR A 39 -4.16 -1.89 -11.86
N ASP A 40 -3.64 -0.67 -11.87
CA ASP A 40 -2.21 -0.46 -12.07
C ASP A 40 -1.39 -0.85 -10.84
N TYR A 41 -1.94 -0.61 -9.65
CA TYR A 41 -1.34 -0.97 -8.38
C TYR A 41 -2.39 -1.37 -7.35
N ILE A 42 -2.22 -2.50 -6.70
CA ILE A 42 -3.01 -2.91 -5.55
C ILE A 42 -2.11 -3.48 -4.45
N GLY A 43 -2.41 -3.10 -3.22
CA GLY A 43 -1.81 -3.56 -1.98
C GLY A 43 -2.74 -3.24 -0.82
N ALA A 44 -2.31 -3.46 0.42
CA ALA A 44 -3.13 -3.14 1.57
C ALA A 44 -3.37 -1.63 1.72
N PRO A 45 -4.59 -1.18 2.05
CA PRO A 45 -4.87 0.25 2.24
C PRO A 45 -4.38 0.74 3.61
N TRP A 46 -3.98 2.01 3.69
CA TRP A 46 -3.68 2.69 4.95
C TRP A 46 -4.94 3.28 5.55
N LEU A 47 -5.73 2.44 6.20
CA LEU A 47 -7.03 2.82 6.74
C LEU A 47 -6.95 3.88 7.83
N ARG A 48 -7.87 4.83 7.77
CA ARG A 48 -8.10 5.79 8.85
C ARG A 48 -8.81 5.09 10.00
N ARG A 49 -8.22 5.09 11.20
CA ARG A 49 -8.84 4.49 12.39
C ARG A 49 -10.09 5.27 12.82
N ARG A 50 -11.10 4.56 13.33
CA ARG A 50 -12.36 5.15 13.86
C ARG A 50 -12.11 6.29 14.83
N LEU A 51 -11.14 6.16 15.72
CA LEU A 51 -10.77 7.20 16.68
C LEU A 51 -10.47 8.56 16.02
N TYR A 52 -9.82 8.54 14.86
CA TYR A 52 -9.48 9.77 14.11
C TYR A 52 -10.64 10.32 13.27
N GLN A 53 -11.80 9.65 13.28
CA GLN A 53 -13.03 10.12 12.67
C GLN A 53 -13.90 10.93 13.65
N MET A 54 -13.59 10.90 14.94
CA MET A 54 -14.30 11.68 15.96
C MET A 54 -14.13 13.18 15.70
N PRO A 55 -15.18 14.02 15.82
CA PRO A 55 -15.17 15.42 15.42
C PRO A 55 -14.01 16.23 16.00
N VAL A 56 -13.77 16.13 17.31
CA VAL A 56 -12.70 16.88 18.00
C VAL A 56 -11.32 16.46 17.47
N LEU A 57 -11.02 15.17 17.45
CA LEU A 57 -9.73 14.67 16.98
C LEU A 57 -9.52 14.96 15.49
N SER A 58 -10.57 14.85 14.69
CA SER A 58 -10.49 15.17 13.25
C SER A 58 -10.21 16.66 13.01
N GLY A 59 -10.74 17.54 13.86
CA GLY A 59 -10.45 18.99 13.85
C GLY A 59 -8.98 19.29 14.14
N ILE A 60 -8.47 18.75 15.25
CA ILE A 60 -7.06 18.89 15.62
C ILE A 60 -6.13 18.35 14.52
N MET A 61 -6.44 17.18 13.98
CA MET A 61 -5.65 16.57 12.93
C MET A 61 -5.65 17.41 11.65
N ARG A 62 -6.76 18.04 11.28
CA ARG A 62 -6.82 18.97 10.14
C ARG A 62 -5.91 20.18 10.36
N MET A 63 -5.91 20.76 11.56
CA MET A 63 -5.00 21.88 11.88
C MET A 63 -3.53 21.46 11.77
N VAL A 64 -3.15 20.30 12.33
CA VAL A 64 -1.80 19.76 12.21
C VAL A 64 -1.42 19.52 10.75
N ARG A 65 -2.32 18.95 9.95
CA ARG A 65 -2.10 18.75 8.52
C ARG A 65 -1.87 20.07 7.79
N SER A 66 -2.75 21.08 8.02
CA SER A 66 -2.61 22.40 7.40
C SER A 66 -1.30 23.07 7.76
N TYR A 67 -0.88 22.98 9.02
CA TYR A 67 0.42 23.49 9.47
C TYR A 67 1.59 22.78 8.79
N GLN A 68 1.53 21.43 8.66
CA GLN A 68 2.57 20.68 7.95
C GLN A 68 2.65 21.07 6.47
N HIS A 69 1.51 21.24 5.80
CA HIS A 69 1.45 21.68 4.40
C HIS A 69 1.98 23.12 4.25
N PHE A 70 1.65 24.03 5.16
CA PHE A 70 2.22 25.38 5.18
C PHE A 70 3.75 25.35 5.29
N ARG A 71 4.31 24.36 6.01
CA ARG A 71 5.76 24.11 6.12
C ARG A 71 6.34 23.32 4.93
N GLY A 72 5.58 23.10 3.85
CA GLY A 72 6.01 22.30 2.70
C GLY A 72 6.26 20.83 3.03
N LYS A 73 5.66 20.31 4.13
CA LYS A 73 5.86 18.92 4.57
C LYS A 73 4.62 18.09 4.31
N MET A 74 4.83 16.86 3.83
CA MET A 74 3.79 15.86 3.73
C MET A 74 3.33 15.41 5.13
N SER A 75 2.03 15.22 5.31
CA SER A 75 1.43 14.70 6.53
C SER A 75 1.14 13.20 6.40
N LYS A 76 1.20 12.46 7.51
CA LYS A 76 0.70 11.08 7.55
C LYS A 76 -0.78 10.97 7.14
N GLN A 77 -1.54 12.03 7.34
CA GLN A 77 -2.95 12.08 6.98
C GLN A 77 -3.20 12.07 5.47
N ASP A 78 -2.19 12.48 4.68
CA ASP A 78 -2.25 12.44 3.22
C ASP A 78 -2.25 10.99 2.69
N LEU A 79 -1.83 10.05 3.54
CA LEU A 79 -1.80 8.63 3.23
C LEU A 79 -3.09 7.89 3.63
N TYR A 80 -3.99 8.52 4.41
CA TYR A 80 -5.21 7.83 4.80
C TYR A 80 -6.06 7.49 3.58
N ASP A 81 -6.55 6.26 3.58
CA ASP A 81 -7.35 5.65 2.53
C ASP A 81 -6.64 5.54 1.16
N LYS A 82 -5.31 5.78 1.13
CA LYS A 82 -4.47 5.46 -0.02
C LYS A 82 -4.10 3.98 -0.01
N ILE A 83 -3.89 3.46 -1.22
CA ILE A 83 -3.41 2.10 -1.43
C ILE A 83 -1.89 2.14 -1.38
N GLY A 84 -1.32 1.45 -0.41
CA GLY A 84 0.13 1.40 -0.25
C GLY A 84 0.45 0.19 0.62
N ASN A 85 1.49 -0.39 0.45
CA ASN A 85 2.18 -1.47 1.12
C ASN A 85 2.80 -2.40 0.08
N GLY A 86 4.07 -2.18 -0.17
CA GLY A 86 4.83 -2.92 -1.14
C GLY A 86 5.14 -4.36 -0.76
N GLY A 87 4.87 -4.78 0.49
CA GLY A 87 5.25 -6.11 0.98
C GLY A 87 4.41 -7.26 0.41
N LEU A 88 3.13 -6.99 0.12
CA LEU A 88 2.27 -7.81 -0.73
C LEU A 88 1.52 -6.87 -1.67
N SER A 89 1.92 -6.80 -2.92
CA SER A 89 1.31 -5.91 -3.89
C SER A 89 1.36 -6.47 -5.31
N LEU A 90 0.27 -6.29 -6.05
CA LEU A 90 0.19 -6.63 -7.47
C LEU A 90 0.38 -5.34 -8.28
N ARG A 91 1.24 -5.40 -9.30
CA ARG A 91 1.71 -4.25 -10.07
C ARG A 91 1.62 -4.52 -11.55
N LYS A 92 0.95 -3.64 -12.29
CA LYS A 92 0.95 -3.68 -13.74
C LYS A 92 2.31 -3.19 -14.26
N VAL A 93 3.03 -4.06 -14.94
CA VAL A 93 4.45 -3.83 -15.29
C VAL A 93 4.63 -2.60 -16.16
N VAL A 94 3.90 -2.50 -17.27
CA VAL A 94 4.04 -1.40 -18.23
C VAL A 94 3.74 -0.03 -17.59
N SER A 95 2.77 0.05 -16.69
CA SER A 95 2.42 1.29 -16.00
C SER A 95 3.52 1.74 -15.04
N HIS A 96 4.09 0.79 -14.28
CA HIS A 96 5.19 1.07 -13.36
C HIS A 96 6.47 1.44 -14.14
N TYR A 97 6.79 0.70 -15.20
CA TYR A 97 7.95 1.01 -16.05
C TYR A 97 7.86 2.44 -16.59
N ARG A 98 6.73 2.80 -17.20
CA ARG A 98 6.48 4.16 -17.71
C ARG A 98 6.71 5.22 -16.66
N VAL A 99 6.11 5.07 -15.47
CA VAL A 99 6.25 6.06 -14.38
C VAL A 99 7.68 6.18 -13.90
N THR A 100 8.44 5.07 -13.86
CA THR A 100 9.87 5.15 -13.46
C THR A 100 10.71 5.95 -14.45
N GLN A 101 10.33 6.00 -15.71
CA GLN A 101 11.00 6.82 -16.71
C GLN A 101 10.51 8.27 -16.67
N GLU A 102 9.20 8.50 -16.69
CA GLU A 102 8.60 9.83 -16.69
C GLU A 102 8.90 10.64 -15.42
N GLN A 103 9.06 9.98 -14.27
CA GLN A 103 9.23 10.62 -12.98
C GLN A 103 10.61 10.36 -12.33
N ALA A 104 11.65 10.16 -13.13
CA ALA A 104 13.00 9.87 -12.65
C ALA A 104 13.53 10.90 -11.63
N GLU A 105 13.30 12.19 -11.86
CA GLU A 105 13.70 13.26 -10.94
C GLU A 105 12.95 13.16 -9.60
N ARG A 106 11.65 12.87 -9.66
CA ARG A 106 10.83 12.70 -8.45
C ARG A 106 11.26 11.48 -7.65
N ILE A 107 11.59 10.38 -8.33
CA ILE A 107 12.14 9.17 -7.72
C ILE A 107 13.48 9.48 -7.04
N ASN A 108 14.38 10.21 -7.71
CA ASN A 108 15.65 10.62 -7.12
C ASN A 108 15.46 11.45 -5.85
N PHE A 109 14.45 12.32 -5.82
CA PHE A 109 14.10 13.05 -4.60
C PHE A 109 13.67 12.11 -3.45
N TYR A 110 12.93 11.04 -3.73
CA TYR A 110 12.57 10.04 -2.73
C TYR A 110 13.78 9.23 -2.25
N LEU A 111 14.72 8.93 -3.15
CA LEU A 111 15.92 8.14 -2.86
C LEU A 111 17.03 8.95 -2.17
N SER A 112 17.16 10.25 -2.46
CA SER A 112 18.21 11.13 -1.94
C SER A 112 17.97 11.61 -0.51
N GLY A 113 16.75 11.47 0.01
CA GLY A 113 16.40 11.93 1.36
C GLY A 113 16.95 11.03 2.47
N LYS A 114 17.30 11.61 3.64
CA LYS A 114 17.47 10.81 4.86
C LYS A 114 16.21 9.95 5.05
N ARG A 115 16.38 8.69 5.45
CA ARG A 115 15.27 7.72 5.66
C ARG A 115 14.14 8.35 6.48
N HIS A 116 13.11 8.81 5.80
CA HIS A 116 11.91 9.38 6.41
C HIS A 116 10.73 8.49 6.04
N HIS A 117 9.92 8.09 7.01
CA HIS A 117 8.81 7.15 6.82
C HIS A 117 7.73 7.60 5.81
N LEU A 118 7.76 8.87 5.37
CA LEU A 118 6.91 9.41 4.30
C LEU A 118 7.65 9.55 2.95
N ARG A 119 8.88 9.04 2.86
CA ARG A 119 9.71 9.05 1.64
C ARG A 119 10.23 7.64 1.36
N ASN A 120 9.34 6.68 1.38
CA ASN A 120 9.65 5.32 0.99
C ASN A 120 8.94 4.97 -0.32
N GLU A 121 9.26 3.84 -0.85
CA GLU A 121 8.75 3.32 -2.11
C GLU A 121 7.23 3.19 -2.10
N ASP A 122 6.65 2.68 -1.00
CA ASP A 122 5.20 2.52 -0.86
C ASP A 122 4.45 3.84 -0.98
N VAL A 123 5.02 4.90 -0.34
CA VAL A 123 4.43 6.25 -0.40
C VAL A 123 4.51 6.82 -1.81
N PHE A 124 5.64 6.62 -2.50
CA PHE A 124 5.77 7.04 -3.89
C PHE A 124 4.65 6.44 -4.75
N TRP A 125 4.52 5.12 -4.74
CA TRP A 125 3.52 4.43 -5.56
C TRP A 125 2.07 4.76 -5.17
N ALA A 126 1.83 5.12 -3.92
CA ALA A 126 0.50 5.51 -3.44
C ALA A 126 0.11 6.95 -3.78
N THR A 127 1.08 7.85 -4.09
CA THR A 127 0.80 9.30 -4.12
C THR A 127 1.29 10.03 -5.36
N GLU A 128 2.33 9.56 -6.02
CA GLU A 128 3.00 10.28 -7.11
C GLU A 128 2.49 9.91 -8.52
N PRO A 129 2.20 8.64 -8.85
CA PRO A 129 1.78 8.30 -10.21
C PRO A 129 0.47 8.96 -10.60
N LYS A 130 0.51 9.75 -11.66
CA LYS A 130 -0.69 10.34 -12.25
C LYS A 130 -1.33 9.34 -13.22
N GLY A 131 -2.66 9.23 -13.14
CA GLY A 131 -3.42 8.36 -14.03
C GLY A 131 -3.39 6.86 -13.69
N PHE A 132 -2.81 6.45 -12.56
CA PHE A 132 -2.92 5.08 -12.08
C PHE A 132 -4.35 4.76 -11.67
N ILE A 133 -4.80 3.57 -12.04
CA ILE A 133 -6.07 3.00 -11.61
C ILE A 133 -5.81 2.20 -10.32
N TYR A 134 -6.31 2.75 -9.21
CA TYR A 134 -6.25 2.10 -7.90
C TYR A 134 -7.63 1.54 -7.52
N PRO A 135 -7.71 0.43 -6.77
CA PRO A 135 -8.96 0.02 -6.16
C PRO A 135 -9.42 1.02 -5.09
N SER A 136 -10.69 0.97 -4.75
CA SER A 136 -11.19 1.62 -3.53
C SER A 136 -10.53 0.99 -2.30
N PRO A 137 -10.42 1.70 -1.15
CA PRO A 137 -9.91 1.11 0.10
C PRO A 137 -10.70 -0.13 0.52
N ARG A 138 -12.01 -0.17 0.25
CA ARG A 138 -12.89 -1.30 0.54
C ARG A 138 -12.56 -2.52 -0.32
N GLU A 139 -12.21 -2.32 -1.57
CA GLU A 139 -11.75 -3.39 -2.46
C GLU A 139 -10.35 -3.86 -2.07
N ALA A 140 -9.45 -2.93 -1.77
CA ALA A 140 -8.08 -3.24 -1.39
C ALA A 140 -7.95 -4.04 -0.08
N ILE A 141 -8.91 -3.88 0.85
CA ILE A 141 -8.99 -4.76 2.04
C ILE A 141 -9.21 -6.22 1.63
N ARG A 142 -10.00 -6.49 0.59
CA ARG A 142 -10.21 -7.86 0.11
C ARG A 142 -8.95 -8.48 -0.48
N PHE A 143 -8.04 -7.65 -1.01
CA PHE A 143 -6.74 -8.09 -1.49
C PHE A 143 -5.75 -8.33 -0.35
N SER A 144 -5.54 -7.35 0.55
CA SER A 144 -4.51 -7.52 1.57
C SER A 144 -4.77 -6.77 2.88
N PHE A 145 -4.38 -7.41 4.00
CA PHE A 145 -4.23 -6.75 5.30
C PHE A 145 -2.75 -6.53 5.62
N ASP A 146 -2.39 -5.32 6.08
CA ASP A 146 -1.06 -5.01 6.62
C ASP A 146 -1.16 -4.70 8.12
N LYS A 147 -1.68 -3.52 8.46
CA LYS A 147 -1.84 -3.06 9.85
C LYS A 147 -3.24 -3.29 10.35
N TYR A 148 -3.37 -3.53 11.67
CA TYR A 148 -4.66 -3.68 12.34
C TYR A 148 -5.52 -4.83 11.75
N PRO A 149 -5.00 -6.05 11.64
CA PRO A 149 -5.69 -7.14 10.94
C PRO A 149 -7.08 -7.44 11.53
N LYS A 150 -7.26 -7.36 12.85
CA LYS A 150 -8.58 -7.52 13.50
C LYS A 150 -9.58 -6.47 13.02
N TYR A 151 -9.14 -5.22 12.84
CA TYR A 151 -10.01 -4.15 12.32
C TYR A 151 -10.33 -4.36 10.84
N CYS A 152 -9.31 -4.71 10.03
CA CYS A 152 -9.50 -5.05 8.63
C CYS A 152 -10.45 -6.23 8.43
N TYR A 153 -10.30 -7.28 9.25
CA TYR A 153 -11.16 -8.46 9.23
C TYR A 153 -12.64 -8.10 9.51
N HIS A 154 -12.87 -7.26 10.52
CA HIS A 154 -14.23 -6.75 10.80
C HIS A 154 -14.80 -5.94 9.62
N LEU A 155 -14.01 -5.05 9.02
CA LEU A 155 -14.43 -4.27 7.84
C LEU A 155 -14.68 -5.14 6.60
N ASN A 156 -13.97 -6.26 6.48
CA ASN A 156 -14.10 -7.23 5.39
C ASN A 156 -15.21 -8.27 5.62
N GLY A 157 -16.16 -7.99 6.53
CA GLY A 157 -17.27 -8.91 6.81
C GLY A 157 -16.82 -10.22 7.44
N GLN A 158 -15.78 -10.21 8.26
CA GLN A 158 -15.16 -11.37 8.91
C GLN A 158 -14.62 -12.41 7.91
N GLN A 159 -14.18 -11.95 6.74
CA GLN A 159 -13.52 -12.78 5.74
C GLN A 159 -12.04 -12.46 5.68
N LEU A 160 -11.23 -13.50 5.45
CA LEU A 160 -9.80 -13.32 5.14
C LEU A 160 -9.64 -12.66 3.78
N PRO A 161 -8.59 -11.85 3.60
CA PRO A 161 -8.22 -11.30 2.30
C PRO A 161 -7.61 -12.37 1.38
N PHE A 162 -7.26 -12.01 0.14
CA PHE A 162 -6.39 -12.81 -0.70
C PHE A 162 -5.05 -13.11 0.00
N GLY A 163 -4.45 -12.12 0.65
CA GLY A 163 -3.23 -12.31 1.42
C GLY A 163 -3.02 -11.28 2.51
N CYS A 164 -1.90 -11.38 3.21
CA CYS A 164 -1.50 -10.41 4.24
C CYS A 164 0.01 -10.17 4.21
N HIS A 165 0.42 -9.09 4.87
CA HIS A 165 1.83 -8.75 5.04
C HIS A 165 2.15 -8.53 6.52
N ALA A 166 3.42 -8.76 6.89
CA ALA A 166 3.94 -8.56 8.24
C ALA A 166 3.20 -9.38 9.33
N TRP A 167 2.71 -10.57 8.97
CA TRP A 167 1.85 -11.39 9.81
C TRP A 167 2.52 -11.83 11.12
N TYR A 168 3.84 -12.08 11.14
CA TYR A 168 4.57 -12.54 12.32
C TYR A 168 4.96 -11.41 13.31
N LYS A 169 4.76 -10.13 12.96
CA LYS A 169 5.08 -9.01 13.85
C LYS A 169 4.30 -9.12 15.16
N ARG A 170 4.99 -8.92 16.30
CA ARG A 170 4.43 -9.11 17.65
C ARG A 170 3.00 -8.59 17.85
N LYS A 171 2.69 -7.43 17.30
CA LYS A 171 1.35 -6.80 17.44
C LYS A 171 0.25 -7.44 16.58
N MET A 172 0.61 -8.28 15.63
CA MET A 172 -0.30 -8.90 14.67
C MET A 172 -0.34 -10.41 14.79
N LYS A 173 0.73 -11.00 15.35
CA LYS A 173 0.88 -12.44 15.52
C LYS A 173 -0.31 -13.08 16.27
N SER A 174 -0.82 -12.44 17.33
CA SER A 174 -1.96 -12.96 18.09
C SER A 174 -3.24 -13.10 17.29
N PHE A 175 -3.44 -12.28 16.25
CA PHE A 175 -4.55 -12.44 15.32
C PHE A 175 -4.24 -13.52 14.28
N TRP A 176 -3.07 -13.45 13.66
CA TRP A 176 -2.72 -14.33 12.55
C TRP A 176 -2.47 -15.78 12.95
N SER A 177 -2.06 -16.05 14.20
CA SER A 177 -1.85 -17.42 14.71
C SER A 177 -3.13 -18.26 14.71
N HIS A 178 -4.30 -17.68 14.55
CA HIS A 178 -5.56 -18.42 14.38
C HIS A 178 -5.76 -18.94 12.95
N PHE A 179 -5.02 -18.41 11.97
CA PHE A 179 -5.22 -18.69 10.55
C PHE A 179 -3.95 -19.19 9.85
N ILE A 180 -2.78 -18.90 10.41
CA ILE A 180 -1.47 -19.28 9.86
C ILE A 180 -0.79 -20.21 10.86
N THR A 181 -0.69 -21.47 10.49
CA THR A 181 0.08 -22.49 11.26
C THR A 181 1.47 -22.58 10.65
N VAL A 182 2.53 -22.33 11.45
CA VAL A 182 3.95 -22.45 11.06
C VAL A 182 4.63 -23.38 12.05
#